data_93437e850f2bbabc09fb9cef21c19ba1
#
_entry.id   93437e850f2bbabc09fb9cef21c19ba1
#
_cell.length_a   1.000
_cell.length_b   1.000
_cell.length_c   1.000
_cell.angle_alpha   90.00
_cell.angle_beta   90.00
_cell.angle_gamma   90.00
#
_symmetry.space_group_name_H-M   'P 1'
#
loop_
_entity.id
_entity.type
_entity.pdbx_description
1 polymer ?
#
loop_
_entity_poly.entity_id
_entity_poly.type
_entity_poly.pdbx_seq_one_letter_code
_entity_poly.pdbx_strand_id
1 'polypeptide(L)'
;MGDLFSQKNEMISKGSYAINMGVIPQTPENALKPYGLIYELLKNHPVEIKWIIRPDKKKDGVDFRLGEEDFRAGSFVIPVSYMSPEVEKEIQKWEEKGVVGQKLQEDQMLPLFTELSVAPKWTLDKQNGAIALAYFKLAGIPDSAHGGSNINNWKEPSELGVCDDLFIMPHAEPTFETHKNLYFWNREYKGAIWAGCHAGSQLENLYGRVDFNGKSQLIQLNFLSAGAAGARTTGLVPYYDHRFATPPYTHQLASDPVSQYLGKSDMALINGSERIYYPKKANEWRAGARQIIIDQSAPDIPDVSNGPGCVLIYGHGFDDPKNGLVMYQASHDFSGEAPSNIAAIRAFFNWSFYATEVKRKENIIQFESKDGGKIFAARIGDDLAKMLTQDPILFDLDKAEIKPKAAAQLDEIVAYMEEYPELLIDIRSHTDSRADDAYNLDLSRKRVEVTQDYLVKSGVSAYRISGRGYGETELTNDCRNGVPCPEAEHEKNRRSEFILSINCEVYTGNLKL
;
A
#
# COMPACT_ATOMS: atom_id res chain seq x y z
N MET A 1 9.73 19.48 -1.26
CA MET A 1 9.16 18.18 -0.88
C MET A 1 9.31 17.30 -2.11
N GLY A 2 10.21 16.31 -2.07
CA GLY A 2 10.30 15.32 -3.13
C GLY A 2 9.08 14.40 -3.00
N ASP A 3 8.33 14.24 -4.08
CA ASP A 3 7.32 13.19 -4.15
C ASP A 3 8.04 11.86 -3.85
N LEU A 4 7.55 11.11 -2.86
CA LEU A 4 8.04 9.75 -2.52
C LEU A 4 8.00 8.80 -3.72
N PHE A 5 7.29 9.18 -4.76
CA PHE A 5 7.18 8.51 -6.03
C PHE A 5 7.40 9.52 -7.16
N SER A 6 8.66 9.65 -7.61
CA SER A 6 8.90 10.34 -8.87
C SER A 6 8.30 9.47 -9.97
N GLN A 7 7.19 9.90 -10.56
CA GLN A 7 6.61 9.23 -11.72
C GLN A 7 7.68 9.10 -12.81
N LYS A 8 7.90 7.86 -13.23
CA LYS A 8 8.84 7.53 -14.31
C LYS A 8 8.09 6.85 -15.44
N ASN A 9 8.51 7.08 -16.66
CA ASN A 9 8.06 6.22 -17.75
C ASN A 9 8.81 4.89 -17.67
N GLU A 10 8.09 3.80 -17.79
CA GLU A 10 8.65 2.46 -17.75
C GLU A 10 8.18 1.64 -18.95
N MET A 11 9.09 0.83 -19.49
CA MET A 11 8.78 -0.08 -20.59
C MET A 11 8.04 -1.29 -20.04
N ILE A 12 6.80 -1.44 -20.47
CA ILE A 12 5.97 -2.60 -20.14
C ILE A 12 5.96 -3.54 -21.34
N SER A 13 6.39 -4.77 -21.11
CA SER A 13 6.56 -5.75 -22.17
C SER A 13 5.24 -6.30 -22.69
N LYS A 14 5.23 -6.65 -23.97
CA LYS A 14 4.17 -7.42 -24.62
C LYS A 14 3.80 -8.65 -23.79
N GLY A 15 2.51 -8.97 -23.73
CA GLY A 15 1.98 -10.09 -22.94
C GLY A 15 1.63 -9.74 -21.49
N SER A 16 2.05 -8.58 -20.98
CA SER A 16 1.56 -8.05 -19.69
C SER A 16 0.05 -7.84 -19.74
N TYR A 17 -0.65 -8.04 -18.63
CA TYR A 17 -2.12 -7.92 -18.56
C TYR A 17 -2.51 -6.59 -17.89
N ALA A 18 -3.24 -5.75 -18.62
CA ALA A 18 -3.73 -4.46 -18.13
C ALA A 18 -5.22 -4.57 -17.72
N ILE A 19 -5.50 -4.20 -16.46
CA ILE A 19 -6.86 -4.11 -15.91
C ILE A 19 -7.41 -2.71 -16.24
N ASN A 20 -8.54 -2.64 -16.96
CA ASN A 20 -9.16 -1.38 -17.33
C ASN A 20 -10.05 -0.84 -16.19
N MET A 21 -9.56 0.16 -15.47
CA MET A 21 -10.29 0.84 -14.39
C MET A 21 -11.26 1.93 -14.91
N GLY A 22 -11.25 2.18 -16.22
CA GLY A 22 -11.98 3.26 -16.88
C GLY A 22 -13.20 2.82 -17.70
N VAL A 23 -13.69 1.61 -17.50
CA VAL A 23 -14.86 1.06 -18.24
C VAL A 23 -16.12 1.89 -17.97
N ILE A 24 -16.89 2.19 -19.00
CA ILE A 24 -18.16 2.96 -18.93
C ILE A 24 -19.29 2.15 -19.55
N PRO A 25 -20.47 2.04 -18.91
CA PRO A 25 -20.80 2.56 -17.59
C PRO A 25 -20.08 1.85 -16.46
N GLN A 26 -19.79 2.57 -15.37
CA GLN A 26 -19.22 1.94 -14.18
C GLN A 26 -20.28 1.15 -13.41
N THR A 27 -19.93 -0.09 -13.08
CA THR A 27 -20.71 -0.98 -12.22
C THR A 27 -19.81 -1.52 -11.10
N PRO A 28 -20.35 -2.11 -10.02
CA PRO A 28 -19.50 -2.76 -9.02
C PRO A 28 -18.56 -3.80 -9.62
N GLU A 29 -19.01 -4.53 -10.66
CA GLU A 29 -18.24 -5.60 -11.30
C GLU A 29 -16.97 -5.06 -11.98
N ASN A 30 -17.11 -4.03 -12.82
CA ASN A 30 -15.98 -3.51 -13.60
C ASN A 30 -15.15 -2.44 -12.87
N ALA A 31 -15.65 -1.87 -11.78
CA ALA A 31 -15.01 -0.77 -11.06
C ALA A 31 -14.51 -1.13 -9.66
N LEU A 32 -15.14 -2.10 -8.97
CA LEU A 32 -14.78 -2.51 -7.61
C LEU A 32 -14.15 -3.91 -7.56
N LYS A 33 -14.66 -4.87 -8.35
CA LYS A 33 -14.07 -6.22 -8.44
C LYS A 33 -12.58 -6.24 -8.82
N PRO A 34 -12.05 -5.28 -9.62
CA PRO A 34 -10.61 -5.19 -9.83
C PRO A 34 -9.79 -5.14 -8.56
N TYR A 35 -10.24 -4.47 -7.49
CA TYR A 35 -9.53 -4.44 -6.21
C TYR A 35 -9.50 -5.81 -5.53
N GLY A 36 -10.54 -6.62 -5.69
CA GLY A 36 -10.56 -8.01 -5.26
C GLY A 36 -9.56 -8.87 -6.01
N LEU A 37 -9.46 -8.75 -7.33
CA LEU A 37 -8.44 -9.42 -8.13
C LEU A 37 -7.03 -9.02 -7.68
N ILE A 38 -6.76 -7.72 -7.54
CA ILE A 38 -5.46 -7.20 -7.10
C ILE A 38 -5.10 -7.76 -5.71
N TYR A 39 -6.06 -7.74 -4.78
CA TYR A 39 -5.87 -8.30 -3.44
C TYR A 39 -5.50 -9.79 -3.49
N GLU A 40 -6.27 -10.60 -4.23
CA GLU A 40 -6.02 -12.05 -4.36
C GLU A 40 -4.66 -12.34 -4.99
N LEU A 41 -4.29 -11.60 -6.03
CA LEU A 41 -2.98 -11.76 -6.67
C LEU A 41 -1.84 -11.42 -5.71
N LEU A 42 -1.89 -10.28 -5.03
CA LEU A 42 -0.86 -9.86 -4.07
C LEU A 42 -0.79 -10.79 -2.85
N LYS A 43 -1.93 -11.39 -2.44
CA LYS A 43 -2.00 -12.26 -1.26
C LYS A 43 -1.48 -13.67 -1.54
N ASN A 44 -1.82 -14.24 -2.70
CA ASN A 44 -1.65 -15.65 -2.99
C ASN A 44 -0.52 -15.96 -3.99
N HIS A 45 0.01 -14.92 -4.65
CA HIS A 45 1.07 -15.05 -5.64
C HIS A 45 2.20 -14.05 -5.38
N PRO A 46 3.45 -14.39 -5.64
CA PRO A 46 4.58 -13.47 -5.55
C PRO A 46 4.60 -12.54 -6.78
N VAL A 47 3.67 -11.60 -6.85
CA VAL A 47 3.52 -10.67 -7.97
C VAL A 47 3.75 -9.23 -7.53
N GLU A 48 4.27 -8.42 -8.43
CA GLU A 48 4.27 -6.97 -8.32
C GLU A 48 3.34 -6.41 -9.41
N ILE A 49 2.42 -5.55 -9.01
CA ILE A 49 1.41 -4.97 -9.89
C ILE A 49 1.74 -3.50 -10.11
N LYS A 50 1.90 -3.10 -11.36
CA LYS A 50 2.22 -1.72 -11.71
C LYS A 50 0.96 -0.86 -11.74
N TRP A 51 0.97 0.23 -11.00
CA TRP A 51 -0.12 1.21 -10.99
C TRP A 51 0.22 2.35 -11.93
N ILE A 52 -0.56 2.47 -13.01
CA ILE A 52 -0.30 3.41 -14.11
C ILE A 52 -1.21 4.62 -13.96
N ILE A 53 -0.62 5.80 -13.77
CA ILE A 53 -1.34 7.07 -13.66
C ILE A 53 -0.56 8.13 -14.44
N ARG A 54 -1.21 8.80 -15.39
CA ARG A 54 -0.59 9.90 -16.14
C ARG A 54 -0.49 11.16 -15.24
N PRO A 55 0.70 11.79 -15.14
CA PRO A 55 0.93 12.89 -14.19
C PRO A 55 0.16 14.19 -14.51
N ASP A 56 -0.07 14.47 -15.78
CA ASP A 56 -0.64 15.72 -16.29
C ASP A 56 -2.08 15.60 -16.80
N LYS A 57 -2.75 14.48 -16.48
CA LYS A 57 -4.13 14.26 -16.92
C LYS A 57 -5.12 15.17 -16.18
N LYS A 58 -6.21 15.50 -16.86
CA LYS A 58 -7.42 16.07 -16.25
C LYS A 58 -8.23 14.95 -15.57
N LYS A 59 -9.19 15.35 -14.72
CA LYS A 59 -10.16 14.41 -14.15
C LYS A 59 -10.82 13.60 -15.27
N ASP A 60 -10.92 12.29 -15.09
CA ASP A 60 -11.41 11.31 -16.07
C ASP A 60 -10.58 11.20 -17.37
N GLY A 61 -9.40 11.82 -17.41
CA GLY A 61 -8.47 11.75 -18.53
C GLY A 61 -7.85 10.37 -18.71
N VAL A 62 -7.34 10.13 -19.92
CA VAL A 62 -6.70 8.86 -20.31
C VAL A 62 -5.31 8.75 -19.71
N ASP A 63 -5.01 7.62 -19.07
CA ASP A 63 -3.66 7.28 -18.60
C ASP A 63 -2.80 6.74 -19.74
N PHE A 64 -3.35 5.80 -20.53
CA PHE A 64 -2.73 5.24 -21.74
C PHE A 64 -3.79 4.58 -22.63
N ARG A 65 -3.37 4.07 -23.80
CA ARG A 65 -4.22 3.36 -24.76
C ARG A 65 -3.63 2.02 -25.13
N LEU A 66 -4.49 1.02 -25.31
CA LEU A 66 -4.16 -0.23 -25.96
C LEU A 66 -5.06 -0.42 -27.19
N GLY A 67 -4.48 -0.28 -28.38
CA GLY A 67 -5.26 -0.18 -29.61
C GLY A 67 -6.20 1.02 -29.58
N GLU A 68 -7.50 0.78 -29.74
CA GLU A 68 -8.53 1.83 -29.68
C GLU A 68 -9.09 2.06 -28.28
N GLU A 69 -8.75 1.23 -27.30
CA GLU A 69 -9.28 1.34 -25.95
C GLU A 69 -8.53 2.33 -25.06
N ASP A 70 -9.29 3.17 -24.39
CA ASP A 70 -8.80 4.12 -23.39
C ASP A 70 -8.73 3.47 -22.00
N PHE A 71 -7.56 3.50 -21.39
CA PHE A 71 -7.35 3.14 -20.00
C PHE A 71 -7.31 4.41 -19.14
N ARG A 72 -8.18 4.49 -18.13
CA ARG A 72 -8.41 5.67 -17.30
C ARG A 72 -8.49 5.29 -15.83
N ALA A 73 -8.48 6.33 -14.99
CA ALA A 73 -8.73 6.21 -13.56
C ALA A 73 -7.73 5.28 -12.84
N GLY A 74 -6.45 5.33 -13.23
CA GLY A 74 -5.37 4.63 -12.57
C GLY A 74 -5.42 3.13 -12.77
N SER A 75 -5.24 2.69 -14.01
CA SER A 75 -5.26 1.27 -14.38
C SER A 75 -4.07 0.51 -13.81
N PHE A 76 -4.25 -0.79 -13.57
CA PHE A 76 -3.23 -1.67 -13.04
C PHE A 76 -2.71 -2.60 -14.12
N VAL A 77 -1.40 -2.89 -14.09
CA VAL A 77 -0.77 -3.80 -15.05
C VAL A 77 0.01 -4.87 -14.31
N ILE A 78 -0.28 -6.12 -14.67
CA ILE A 78 0.45 -7.30 -14.20
C ILE A 78 1.52 -7.59 -15.25
N PRO A 79 2.82 -7.43 -14.94
CA PRO A 79 3.91 -7.70 -15.87
C PRO A 79 3.92 -9.13 -16.38
N VAL A 80 4.33 -9.34 -17.63
CA VAL A 80 4.40 -10.67 -18.26
C VAL A 80 5.28 -11.65 -17.47
N SER A 81 6.31 -11.15 -16.78
CA SER A 81 7.16 -11.95 -15.89
C SER A 81 6.40 -12.67 -14.77
N TYR A 82 5.21 -12.16 -14.41
CA TYR A 82 4.34 -12.73 -13.37
C TYR A 82 3.17 -13.54 -13.93
N MET A 83 3.03 -13.65 -15.25
CA MET A 83 1.91 -14.35 -15.91
C MET A 83 2.13 -15.87 -15.93
N SER A 84 2.09 -16.50 -14.74
CA SER A 84 2.06 -17.96 -14.63
C SER A 84 0.66 -18.51 -14.96
N PRO A 85 0.52 -19.83 -15.25
CA PRO A 85 -0.80 -20.46 -15.48
C PRO A 85 -1.77 -20.24 -14.32
N GLU A 86 -1.28 -20.20 -13.07
CA GLU A 86 -2.09 -19.96 -11.87
C GLU A 86 -2.59 -18.51 -11.83
N VAL A 87 -1.73 -17.54 -12.15
CA VAL A 87 -2.10 -16.12 -12.25
C VAL A 87 -3.09 -15.90 -13.37
N GLU A 88 -2.88 -16.50 -14.56
CA GLU A 88 -3.83 -16.41 -15.67
C GLU A 88 -5.20 -17.02 -15.31
N LYS A 89 -5.22 -18.14 -14.62
CA LYS A 89 -6.46 -18.75 -14.14
C LYS A 89 -7.19 -17.87 -13.13
N GLU A 90 -6.46 -17.21 -12.23
CA GLU A 90 -7.07 -16.28 -11.27
C GLU A 90 -7.64 -15.05 -12.00
N ILE A 91 -6.93 -14.49 -12.97
CA ILE A 91 -7.43 -13.40 -13.82
C ILE A 91 -8.73 -13.82 -14.50
N GLN A 92 -8.75 -14.98 -15.17
CA GLN A 92 -9.95 -15.49 -15.87
C GLN A 92 -11.15 -15.63 -14.94
N LYS A 93 -10.94 -16.15 -13.72
CA LYS A 93 -11.99 -16.26 -12.70
C LYS A 93 -12.59 -14.89 -12.33
N TRP A 94 -11.80 -13.83 -12.35
CA TRP A 94 -12.28 -12.48 -12.06
C TRP A 94 -12.86 -11.78 -13.28
N GLU A 95 -12.41 -12.09 -14.50
CA GLU A 95 -13.09 -11.69 -15.74
C GLU A 95 -14.53 -12.23 -15.79
N GLU A 96 -14.74 -13.49 -15.38
CA GLU A 96 -16.09 -14.08 -15.22
C GLU A 96 -16.96 -13.33 -14.20
N LYS A 97 -16.35 -12.59 -13.26
CA LYS A 97 -17.04 -11.73 -12.29
C LYS A 97 -17.19 -10.27 -12.76
N GLY A 98 -16.77 -9.94 -13.98
CA GLY A 98 -16.93 -8.64 -14.60
C GLY A 98 -15.71 -7.73 -14.58
N VAL A 99 -14.55 -8.20 -14.13
CA VAL A 99 -13.28 -7.47 -14.32
C VAL A 99 -12.98 -7.43 -15.82
N VAL A 100 -12.60 -6.26 -16.32
CA VAL A 100 -12.27 -6.02 -17.72
C VAL A 100 -10.79 -5.72 -17.86
N GLY A 101 -10.12 -6.42 -18.76
CA GLY A 101 -8.71 -6.17 -19.05
C GLY A 101 -8.29 -6.83 -20.35
N GLN A 102 -7.05 -6.59 -20.75
CA GLN A 102 -6.47 -7.21 -21.95
C GLN A 102 -4.96 -7.28 -21.88
N LYS A 103 -4.37 -8.20 -22.65
CA LYS A 103 -2.92 -8.32 -22.80
C LYS A 103 -2.37 -7.27 -23.77
N LEU A 104 -1.23 -6.68 -23.43
CA LEU A 104 -0.47 -5.81 -24.32
C LEU A 104 -0.03 -6.61 -25.56
N GLN A 105 -0.27 -6.04 -26.74
CA GLN A 105 0.09 -6.66 -28.03
C GLN A 105 1.51 -6.32 -28.48
N GLU A 106 2.11 -5.30 -27.89
CA GLU A 106 3.47 -4.81 -28.14
C GLU A 106 4.07 -4.22 -26.88
N ASP A 107 5.37 -4.01 -26.85
CA ASP A 107 6.05 -3.30 -25.77
C ASP A 107 5.60 -1.84 -25.77
N GLN A 108 5.28 -1.30 -24.61
CA GLN A 108 4.79 0.07 -24.51
C GLN A 108 5.39 0.81 -23.32
N MET A 109 5.80 2.06 -23.55
CA MET A 109 6.26 2.97 -22.50
C MET A 109 5.05 3.55 -21.75
N LEU A 110 4.88 3.22 -20.47
CA LEU A 110 3.74 3.65 -19.65
C LEU A 110 4.20 4.53 -18.46
N PRO A 111 3.36 5.50 -18.02
CA PRO A 111 3.67 6.37 -16.89
C PRO A 111 3.41 5.64 -15.56
N LEU A 112 4.44 4.99 -15.03
CA LEU A 112 4.37 4.29 -13.75
C LEU A 112 4.25 5.29 -12.59
N PHE A 113 3.19 5.14 -11.80
CA PHE A 113 3.05 5.85 -10.53
C PHE A 113 3.79 5.10 -9.42
N THR A 114 3.46 3.83 -9.19
CA THR A 114 4.12 2.98 -8.20
C THR A 114 3.87 1.50 -8.51
N GLU A 115 4.56 0.63 -7.80
CA GLU A 115 4.35 -0.81 -7.78
C GLU A 115 3.66 -1.20 -6.49
N LEU A 116 2.70 -2.09 -6.58
CA LEU A 116 2.04 -2.74 -5.45
C LEU A 116 2.61 -4.14 -5.30
N SER A 117 3.06 -4.49 -4.11
CA SER A 117 3.72 -5.76 -3.84
C SER A 117 3.17 -6.49 -2.60
N VAL A 118 2.28 -5.84 -1.86
CA VAL A 118 1.69 -6.37 -0.62
C VAL A 118 0.19 -6.14 -0.62
N ALA A 119 -0.56 -7.18 -0.25
CA ALA A 119 -2.01 -7.09 -0.05
C ALA A 119 -2.30 -6.31 1.26
N PRO A 120 -3.20 -5.33 1.25
CA PRO A 120 -3.60 -4.60 2.44
C PRO A 120 -4.23 -5.52 3.50
N LYS A 121 -3.96 -5.25 4.78
CA LYS A 121 -4.69 -5.82 5.90
C LYS A 121 -5.50 -4.73 6.58
N TRP A 122 -6.80 -4.82 6.46
CA TRP A 122 -7.72 -3.90 7.12
C TRP A 122 -8.09 -4.41 8.50
N THR A 123 -8.00 -3.55 9.50
CA THR A 123 -8.44 -3.80 10.87
C THR A 123 -9.64 -2.91 11.16
N LEU A 124 -10.79 -3.51 11.40
CA LEU A 124 -12.03 -2.78 11.65
C LEU A 124 -12.11 -2.33 13.11
N ASP A 125 -12.61 -1.11 13.32
CA ASP A 125 -12.90 -0.56 14.64
C ASP A 125 -14.10 -1.28 15.29
N LYS A 126 -13.97 -1.66 16.54
CA LYS A 126 -15.04 -2.32 17.31
C LYS A 126 -16.29 -1.47 17.47
N GLN A 127 -16.19 -0.13 17.36
CA GLN A 127 -17.37 0.73 17.50
C GLN A 127 -18.33 0.56 16.31
N ASN A 128 -17.90 0.84 15.10
CA ASN A 128 -18.77 0.86 13.92
C ASN A 128 -18.13 0.29 12.65
N GLY A 129 -17.09 -0.55 12.77
CA GLY A 129 -16.40 -1.16 11.64
C GLY A 129 -17.31 -1.92 10.67
N ALA A 130 -18.47 -2.42 11.15
CA ALA A 130 -19.46 -3.14 10.36
C ALA A 130 -19.91 -2.37 9.10
N ILE A 131 -19.91 -1.05 9.12
CA ILE A 131 -20.32 -0.21 7.99
C ILE A 131 -19.43 -0.47 6.76
N ALA A 132 -18.12 -0.68 6.96
CA ALA A 132 -17.20 -0.95 5.87
C ALA A 132 -17.36 -2.32 5.21
N LEU A 133 -18.05 -3.27 5.84
CA LEU A 133 -18.26 -4.62 5.29
C LEU A 133 -18.92 -4.59 3.92
N ALA A 134 -19.80 -3.61 3.66
CA ALA A 134 -20.45 -3.43 2.38
C ALA A 134 -19.42 -3.12 1.26
N TYR A 135 -18.37 -2.35 1.55
CA TYR A 135 -17.34 -2.00 0.57
C TYR A 135 -16.54 -3.23 0.15
N PHE A 136 -16.10 -4.04 1.13
CA PHE A 136 -15.37 -5.27 0.88
C PHE A 136 -16.21 -6.29 0.10
N LYS A 137 -17.49 -6.43 0.45
CA LYS A 137 -18.42 -7.32 -0.26
C LYS A 137 -18.58 -6.91 -1.74
N LEU A 138 -18.76 -5.62 -2.03
CA LEU A 138 -18.88 -5.11 -3.40
C LEU A 138 -17.59 -5.37 -4.20
N ALA A 139 -16.44 -5.18 -3.59
CA ALA A 139 -15.15 -5.47 -4.22
C ALA A 139 -14.83 -6.98 -4.30
N GLY A 140 -15.52 -7.82 -3.54
CA GLY A 140 -15.25 -9.25 -3.44
C GLY A 140 -14.00 -9.60 -2.64
N ILE A 141 -13.58 -8.70 -1.75
CA ILE A 141 -12.47 -8.93 -0.81
C ILE A 141 -12.91 -9.91 0.27
N PRO A 142 -12.13 -10.97 0.56
CA PRO A 142 -12.53 -12.01 1.49
C PRO A 142 -12.50 -11.55 2.95
N ASP A 143 -13.31 -12.18 3.79
CA ASP A 143 -13.41 -11.88 5.23
C ASP A 143 -12.06 -11.99 5.97
N SER A 144 -11.16 -12.85 5.50
CA SER A 144 -9.81 -12.99 6.08
C SER A 144 -8.95 -11.72 5.96
N ALA A 145 -9.29 -10.81 5.04
CA ALA A 145 -8.59 -9.55 4.84
C ALA A 145 -8.92 -8.48 5.91
N HIS A 146 -10.10 -8.57 6.53
CA HIS A 146 -10.62 -7.55 7.45
C HIS A 146 -11.32 -8.11 8.70
N GLY A 147 -11.30 -9.43 8.90
CA GLY A 147 -11.90 -10.11 10.06
C GLY A 147 -13.37 -10.48 9.91
N GLY A 148 -14.00 -10.19 8.75
CA GLY A 148 -15.40 -10.53 8.48
C GLY A 148 -16.38 -9.79 9.40
N SER A 149 -17.56 -10.38 9.62
CA SER A 149 -18.63 -9.81 10.46
C SER A 149 -18.48 -10.14 11.95
N ASN A 150 -17.46 -10.88 12.35
CA ASN A 150 -17.25 -11.23 13.75
C ASN A 150 -16.47 -10.12 14.46
N ILE A 151 -17.14 -9.39 15.35
CA ILE A 151 -16.55 -8.27 16.12
C ILE A 151 -15.32 -8.69 16.95
N ASN A 152 -15.19 -9.97 17.31
CA ASN A 152 -14.03 -10.47 18.04
C ASN A 152 -12.74 -10.45 17.20
N ASN A 153 -12.86 -10.36 15.89
CA ASN A 153 -11.73 -10.20 14.97
C ASN A 153 -11.36 -8.74 14.75
N TRP A 154 -12.15 -7.80 15.24
CA TRP A 154 -11.90 -6.36 15.15
C TRP A 154 -11.09 -5.90 16.36
N LYS A 155 -10.55 -4.70 16.30
CA LYS A 155 -9.63 -4.21 17.34
C LYS A 155 -10.08 -2.88 17.94
N GLU A 156 -9.71 -2.71 19.20
CA GLU A 156 -9.58 -1.40 19.82
C GLU A 156 -8.23 -0.80 19.43
N PRO A 157 -8.06 0.54 19.43
CA PRO A 157 -6.78 1.18 19.12
C PRO A 157 -5.58 0.68 19.96
N SER A 158 -5.82 0.21 21.19
CA SER A 158 -4.77 -0.34 22.07
C SER A 158 -4.27 -1.73 21.65
N GLU A 159 -4.99 -2.41 20.79
CA GLU A 159 -4.67 -3.76 20.30
C GLU A 159 -3.91 -3.72 18.96
N LEU A 160 -3.69 -2.51 18.40
CA LEU A 160 -2.98 -2.32 17.14
C LEU A 160 -1.47 -2.48 17.33
N GLY A 161 -0.82 -3.13 16.38
CA GLY A 161 0.62 -3.37 16.38
C GLY A 161 1.25 -3.24 14.99
N VAL A 162 2.46 -3.73 14.86
CA VAL A 162 3.25 -3.68 13.60
C VAL A 162 2.54 -4.41 12.44
N CYS A 163 1.77 -5.45 12.77
CA CYS A 163 1.07 -6.31 11.82
C CYS A 163 -0.29 -5.78 11.35
N ASP A 164 -0.71 -4.62 11.82
CA ASP A 164 -1.92 -3.95 11.35
C ASP A 164 -1.52 -2.84 10.37
N ASP A 165 -2.08 -2.85 9.17
CA ASP A 165 -1.72 -1.87 8.15
C ASP A 165 -2.64 -0.66 8.18
N LEU A 166 -3.95 -0.92 8.20
CA LEU A 166 -4.99 0.09 8.11
C LEU A 166 -6.01 -0.09 9.23
N PHE A 167 -6.30 0.97 9.98
CA PHE A 167 -7.38 1.01 10.96
C PHE A 167 -8.56 1.79 10.39
N ILE A 168 -9.74 1.16 10.37
CA ILE A 168 -10.91 1.63 9.64
C ILE A 168 -12.02 2.03 10.62
N MET A 169 -12.28 3.33 10.70
CA MET A 169 -13.27 3.99 11.57
C MET A 169 -14.35 4.67 10.74
N PRO A 170 -15.34 3.95 10.16
CA PRO A 170 -16.32 4.54 9.24
C PRO A 170 -17.22 5.58 9.90
N HIS A 171 -17.56 5.38 11.16
CA HIS A 171 -18.42 6.23 11.96
C HIS A 171 -18.16 5.90 13.43
N ALA A 172 -17.30 6.65 14.10
CA ALA A 172 -16.94 6.40 15.49
C ALA A 172 -17.11 7.66 16.34
N GLU A 173 -17.19 7.47 17.63
CA GLU A 173 -17.14 8.54 18.63
C GLU A 173 -15.86 8.41 19.44
N PRO A 174 -14.72 8.85 18.88
CA PRO A 174 -13.43 8.69 19.54
C PRO A 174 -13.37 9.43 20.88
N THR A 175 -12.69 8.80 21.83
CA THR A 175 -12.33 9.42 23.12
C THR A 175 -10.81 9.41 23.25
N PHE A 176 -10.23 10.35 24.02
CA PHE A 176 -8.78 10.38 24.19
C PHE A 176 -8.26 9.09 24.83
N GLU A 177 -8.93 8.60 25.87
CA GLU A 177 -8.47 7.42 26.61
C GLU A 177 -8.37 6.17 25.73
N THR A 178 -9.31 5.95 24.84
CA THR A 178 -9.32 4.82 23.93
C THR A 178 -8.42 5.04 22.72
N HIS A 179 -8.42 6.26 22.14
CA HIS A 179 -7.83 6.53 20.84
C HIS A 179 -6.42 7.14 20.87
N LYS A 180 -5.89 7.52 22.06
CA LYS A 180 -4.52 8.04 22.21
C LYS A 180 -3.46 7.10 21.62
N ASN A 181 -3.72 5.79 21.60
CA ASN A 181 -2.79 4.81 21.04
C ASN A 181 -2.61 4.96 19.52
N LEU A 182 -3.59 5.53 18.81
CA LEU A 182 -3.44 5.84 17.38
C LEU A 182 -2.29 6.81 17.11
N TYR A 183 -2.00 7.71 18.05
CA TYR A 183 -0.86 8.61 17.95
C TYR A 183 0.46 7.83 17.87
N PHE A 184 0.64 6.85 18.78
CA PHE A 184 1.84 6.01 18.81
C PHE A 184 1.88 5.06 17.63
N TRP A 185 0.77 4.38 17.36
CA TRP A 185 0.68 3.41 16.29
C TRP A 185 0.94 4.03 14.91
N ASN A 186 0.43 5.23 14.66
CA ASN A 186 0.71 5.96 13.42
C ASN A 186 2.18 6.35 13.29
N ARG A 187 2.86 6.71 14.40
CA ARG A 187 4.24 7.15 14.40
C ARG A 187 5.24 6.00 14.43
N GLU A 188 5.03 5.05 15.33
CA GLU A 188 6.02 3.99 15.59
C GLU A 188 5.86 2.83 14.57
N TYR A 189 4.63 2.50 14.21
CA TYR A 189 4.33 1.38 13.32
C TYR A 189 3.86 1.81 11.92
N LYS A 190 3.86 3.10 11.65
CA LYS A 190 3.36 3.69 10.39
C LYS A 190 1.96 3.21 10.01
N GLY A 191 1.15 2.94 11.02
CA GLY A 191 -0.21 2.51 10.85
C GLY A 191 -1.05 3.58 10.15
N ALA A 192 -1.81 3.19 9.14
CA ALA A 192 -2.65 4.10 8.39
C ALA A 192 -4.07 4.16 8.96
N ILE A 193 -4.65 5.36 9.06
CA ILE A 193 -5.95 5.61 9.69
C ILE A 193 -6.92 6.14 8.65
N TRP A 194 -8.05 5.45 8.44
CA TRP A 194 -9.18 5.98 7.72
C TRP A 194 -10.31 6.33 8.68
N ALA A 195 -10.74 7.59 8.71
CA ALA A 195 -11.84 8.05 9.52
C ALA A 195 -12.94 8.66 8.65
N GLY A 196 -14.13 8.07 8.74
CA GLY A 196 -15.32 8.52 8.03
C GLY A 196 -16.19 9.42 8.88
N CYS A 197 -17.04 10.20 8.24
CA CYS A 197 -18.06 11.01 8.91
C CYS A 197 -17.45 11.85 10.07
N HIS A 198 -18.18 12.04 11.16
CA HIS A 198 -17.71 12.83 12.30
C HIS A 198 -16.58 12.17 13.11
N ALA A 199 -16.24 10.90 12.84
CA ALA A 199 -15.07 10.29 13.46
C ALA A 199 -13.79 11.09 13.18
N GLY A 200 -13.64 11.68 11.98
CA GLY A 200 -12.50 12.50 11.62
C GLY A 200 -12.39 13.78 12.44
N SER A 201 -13.47 14.58 12.50
CA SER A 201 -13.45 15.85 13.26
C SER A 201 -13.38 15.64 14.76
N GLN A 202 -13.98 14.58 15.29
CA GLN A 202 -13.83 14.24 16.70
C GLN A 202 -12.40 13.81 17.03
N LEU A 203 -11.82 12.91 16.22
CA LEU A 203 -10.44 12.43 16.41
C LEU A 203 -9.42 13.59 16.42
N GLU A 204 -9.54 14.53 15.49
CA GLU A 204 -8.67 15.71 15.39
C GLU A 204 -8.71 16.62 16.64
N ASN A 205 -9.78 16.58 17.40
CA ASN A 205 -9.98 17.43 18.57
C ASN A 205 -9.58 16.79 19.90
N LEU A 206 -9.27 15.49 19.91
CA LEU A 206 -8.89 14.80 21.13
C LEU A 206 -7.53 15.28 21.63
N TYR A 207 -7.45 15.59 22.92
CA TYR A 207 -6.22 15.93 23.60
C TYR A 207 -6.20 15.45 25.04
N GLY A 208 -5.03 15.16 25.55
CA GLY A 208 -4.84 14.71 26.91
C GLY A 208 -3.36 14.55 27.24
N ARG A 209 -3.07 14.05 28.44
CA ARG A 209 -1.72 13.83 28.91
C ARG A 209 -1.33 12.37 28.80
N VAL A 210 -0.14 12.13 28.28
CA VAL A 210 0.52 10.82 28.30
C VAL A 210 1.90 10.94 28.94
N ASP A 211 2.35 9.90 29.59
CA ASP A 211 3.67 9.85 30.18
C ASP A 211 4.66 9.19 29.22
N PHE A 212 5.71 9.94 28.86
CA PHE A 212 6.85 9.45 28.14
C PHE A 212 8.07 9.43 29.07
N ASN A 213 8.63 8.26 29.31
CA ASN A 213 9.82 8.13 30.15
C ASN A 213 9.73 8.90 31.49
N GLY A 214 8.56 8.83 32.12
CA GLY A 214 8.30 9.53 33.40
C GLY A 214 8.02 11.02 33.28
N LYS A 215 7.84 11.55 32.07
CA LYS A 215 7.45 12.95 31.85
C LYS A 215 6.07 13.01 31.21
N SER A 216 5.13 13.67 31.87
CA SER A 216 3.81 13.94 31.32
C SER A 216 3.89 14.95 30.18
N GLN A 217 3.38 14.58 29.01
CA GLN A 217 3.31 15.43 27.83
C GLN A 217 1.86 15.58 27.36
N LEU A 218 1.47 16.82 27.04
CA LEU A 218 0.19 17.08 26.39
C LEU A 218 0.28 16.68 24.93
N ILE A 219 -0.64 15.82 24.48
CA ILE A 219 -0.80 15.40 23.09
C ILE A 219 -2.19 15.79 22.60
N GLN A 220 -2.27 16.29 21.38
CA GLN A 220 -3.50 16.45 20.62
C GLN A 220 -3.43 15.52 19.39
N LEU A 221 -4.55 14.82 19.07
CA LEU A 221 -4.62 13.88 17.97
C LEU A 221 -5.00 14.57 16.64
N ASN A 222 -4.47 15.73 16.40
CA ASN A 222 -4.68 16.53 15.20
C ASN A 222 -3.71 16.14 14.09
N PHE A 223 -4.00 15.01 13.45
CA PHE A 223 -3.11 14.42 12.45
C PHE A 223 -2.93 15.30 11.21
N LEU A 224 -4.00 15.90 10.71
CA LEU A 224 -4.00 16.64 9.43
C LEU A 224 -4.20 18.16 9.57
N SER A 225 -4.74 18.64 10.68
CA SER A 225 -4.88 20.07 10.94
C SER A 225 -3.71 20.63 11.74
N ALA A 226 -3.28 21.83 11.39
CA ALA A 226 -2.18 22.51 12.05
C ALA A 226 -2.34 24.03 12.03
N GLY A 227 -1.89 24.68 13.09
CA GLY A 227 -1.62 26.12 13.08
C GLY A 227 -0.33 26.46 12.32
N ALA A 228 -0.04 27.75 12.20
CA ALA A 228 1.21 28.24 11.61
C ALA A 228 2.43 27.54 12.23
N ALA A 229 3.51 27.41 11.46
CA ALA A 229 4.73 26.73 11.88
C ALA A 229 5.18 27.15 13.31
N GLY A 230 5.26 26.19 14.22
CA GLY A 230 5.59 26.40 15.64
C GLY A 230 4.41 26.78 16.55
N ALA A 231 3.21 26.98 16.02
CA ALA A 231 2.00 27.18 16.82
C ALA A 231 1.34 25.84 17.16
N ARG A 232 0.65 25.78 18.30
CA ARG A 232 -0.22 24.65 18.61
C ARG A 232 -1.33 24.55 17.57
N THR A 233 -1.55 23.35 17.10
CA THR A 233 -2.64 23.06 16.17
C THR A 233 -4.00 23.22 16.85
N THR A 234 -4.99 23.58 16.07
CA THR A 234 -6.28 23.98 16.58
C THR A 234 -7.36 22.90 16.44
N GLY A 235 -7.08 21.83 15.67
CA GLY A 235 -8.05 20.80 15.34
C GLY A 235 -9.05 21.25 14.28
N LEU A 236 -10.10 20.45 14.12
CA LEU A 236 -11.22 20.76 13.22
C LEU A 236 -12.40 21.36 14.00
N VAL A 237 -13.26 22.07 13.29
CA VAL A 237 -14.56 22.46 13.81
C VAL A 237 -15.34 21.19 14.09
N PRO A 238 -15.93 20.98 15.29
CA PRO A 238 -16.77 19.83 15.57
C PRO A 238 -17.98 19.79 14.63
N TYR A 239 -18.38 18.60 14.21
CA TYR A 239 -19.46 18.43 13.22
C TYR A 239 -20.80 19.07 13.63
N TYR A 240 -21.07 19.19 14.91
CA TYR A 240 -22.28 19.85 15.43
C TYR A 240 -22.21 21.39 15.45
N ASP A 241 -21.02 21.96 15.28
CA ASP A 241 -20.77 23.41 15.30
C ASP A 241 -20.67 24.02 13.90
N HIS A 242 -20.69 23.22 12.83
CA HIS A 242 -20.58 23.70 11.46
C HIS A 242 -21.78 23.29 10.60
N ARG A 243 -21.99 23.99 9.48
CA ARG A 243 -23.03 23.63 8.51
C ARG A 243 -22.52 22.57 7.55
N PHE A 244 -23.41 21.69 7.12
CA PHE A 244 -23.08 20.68 6.14
C PHE A 244 -22.96 21.27 4.73
N ALA A 245 -21.90 20.87 4.04
CA ALA A 245 -21.70 21.18 2.65
C ALA A 245 -22.81 20.59 1.75
N THR A 246 -23.02 21.26 0.63
CA THR A 246 -23.97 20.83 -0.40
C THR A 246 -23.25 20.73 -1.74
N PRO A 247 -23.34 19.60 -2.46
CA PRO A 247 -22.75 19.49 -3.79
C PRO A 247 -23.36 20.50 -4.77
N PRO A 248 -22.66 20.83 -5.90
CA PRO A 248 -21.50 20.11 -6.41
C PRO A 248 -20.18 20.49 -5.72
N TYR A 249 -19.32 19.48 -5.47
CA TYR A 249 -17.99 19.68 -4.92
C TYR A 249 -16.94 19.83 -6.03
N THR A 250 -15.76 20.37 -5.69
CA THR A 250 -14.63 20.44 -6.59
C THR A 250 -13.70 19.25 -6.35
N HIS A 251 -13.59 18.38 -7.35
CA HIS A 251 -12.65 17.26 -7.40
C HIS A 251 -11.34 17.76 -8.01
N GLN A 252 -10.24 17.71 -7.26
CA GLN A 252 -8.94 18.22 -7.66
C GLN A 252 -7.86 17.13 -7.62
N LEU A 253 -6.63 17.49 -7.97
CA LEU A 253 -5.48 16.58 -8.00
C LEU A 253 -5.75 15.33 -8.86
N ALA A 254 -6.10 15.53 -10.13
CA ALA A 254 -6.56 14.47 -11.04
C ALA A 254 -5.58 13.29 -11.22
N SER A 255 -4.27 13.51 -11.02
CA SER A 255 -3.22 12.49 -11.06
C SER A 255 -2.86 11.89 -9.70
N ASP A 256 -3.53 12.33 -8.63
CA ASP A 256 -3.37 11.74 -7.30
C ASP A 256 -3.92 10.31 -7.28
N PRO A 257 -3.25 9.34 -6.60
CA PRO A 257 -3.75 7.97 -6.53
C PRO A 257 -5.15 7.87 -5.94
N VAL A 258 -5.50 8.67 -4.94
CA VAL A 258 -6.82 8.65 -4.31
C VAL A 258 -7.90 9.19 -5.26
N SER A 259 -7.54 10.08 -6.20
CA SER A 259 -8.45 10.63 -7.21
C SER A 259 -8.76 9.68 -8.39
N GLN A 260 -8.23 8.45 -8.37
CA GLN A 260 -8.38 7.49 -9.47
C GLN A 260 -9.74 6.79 -9.46
N TYR A 261 -10.79 7.53 -9.74
CA TYR A 261 -12.16 7.07 -9.97
C TYR A 261 -12.80 7.93 -11.08
N LEU A 262 -13.80 7.39 -11.79
CA LEU A 262 -14.54 8.14 -12.80
C LEU A 262 -15.70 8.93 -12.19
N GLY A 263 -16.03 10.05 -12.80
CA GLY A 263 -17.13 10.90 -12.39
C GLY A 263 -16.90 11.57 -11.04
N LYS A 264 -17.99 11.72 -10.28
CA LYS A 264 -18.01 12.43 -9.00
C LYS A 264 -18.62 11.57 -7.91
N SER A 265 -18.12 11.71 -6.70
CA SER A 265 -18.66 11.08 -5.49
C SER A 265 -19.64 11.98 -4.71
N ASP A 266 -20.04 13.10 -5.27
CA ASP A 266 -20.82 14.16 -4.63
C ASP A 266 -22.03 13.64 -3.84
N MET A 267 -22.83 12.76 -4.46
CA MET A 267 -24.06 12.25 -3.84
C MET A 267 -23.79 11.24 -2.73
N ALA A 268 -22.74 10.44 -2.83
CA ALA A 268 -22.32 9.52 -1.77
C ALA A 268 -21.85 10.27 -0.54
N LEU A 269 -21.16 11.38 -0.73
CA LEU A 269 -20.57 12.18 0.35
C LEU A 269 -21.58 13.01 1.16
N ILE A 270 -22.88 12.88 0.90
CA ILE A 270 -23.95 13.44 1.72
C ILE A 270 -24.65 12.41 2.61
N ASN A 271 -24.29 11.13 2.52
CA ASN A 271 -24.93 10.04 3.24
C ASN A 271 -24.29 9.82 4.61
N GLY A 272 -24.35 10.79 5.50
CA GLY A 272 -23.78 10.72 6.84
C GLY A 272 -24.02 11.98 7.64
N SER A 273 -23.61 11.98 8.91
CA SER A 273 -23.80 13.11 9.80
C SER A 273 -22.82 14.25 9.53
N GLU A 274 -21.63 13.97 8.99
CA GLU A 274 -20.67 15.00 8.61
C GLU A 274 -20.35 14.93 7.12
N ARG A 275 -20.45 16.05 6.45
CA ARG A 275 -20.26 16.19 5.00
C ARG A 275 -19.06 17.02 4.63
N ILE A 276 -18.39 17.62 5.61
CA ILE A 276 -17.28 18.54 5.38
C ILE A 276 -16.43 18.70 6.63
N TYR A 277 -15.14 18.91 6.43
CA TYR A 277 -14.16 19.18 7.47
C TYR A 277 -13.59 20.56 7.32
N TYR A 278 -13.68 21.38 8.38
CA TYR A 278 -13.09 22.72 8.45
C TYR A 278 -12.05 22.80 9.56
N PRO A 279 -10.83 23.28 9.30
CA PRO A 279 -9.94 23.67 10.38
C PRO A 279 -10.57 24.81 11.21
N LYS A 280 -10.34 24.84 12.51
CA LYS A 280 -10.84 25.90 13.40
C LYS A 280 -10.35 27.29 13.04
N LYS A 281 -9.24 27.39 12.34
CA LYS A 281 -8.77 28.63 11.72
C LYS A 281 -8.57 28.42 10.23
N ALA A 282 -8.67 29.52 9.44
CA ALA A 282 -8.58 29.47 7.99
C ALA A 282 -7.32 28.75 7.51
N ASN A 283 -7.53 27.83 6.58
CA ASN A 283 -6.44 27.20 5.84
C ASN A 283 -5.37 26.54 6.75
N GLU A 284 -5.73 26.13 7.96
CA GLU A 284 -4.83 25.45 8.88
C GLU A 284 -4.79 23.92 8.63
N TRP A 285 -4.77 23.51 7.38
CA TRP A 285 -4.32 22.17 7.03
C TRP A 285 -2.80 22.11 7.06
N ARG A 286 -2.24 20.98 7.43
CA ARG A 286 -0.80 20.76 7.34
C ARG A 286 -0.36 20.84 5.88
N ALA A 287 0.86 21.33 5.64
CA ALA A 287 1.35 21.64 4.31
C ALA A 287 1.37 20.43 3.36
N GLY A 288 1.64 19.23 3.88
CA GLY A 288 1.63 17.97 3.14
C GLY A 288 0.25 17.34 2.98
N ALA A 289 -0.80 17.89 3.60
CA ALA A 289 -2.15 17.36 3.47
C ALA A 289 -2.73 17.64 2.07
N ARG A 290 -3.17 16.58 1.41
CA ARG A 290 -3.68 16.59 0.04
C ARG A 290 -5.20 16.67 0.05
N GLN A 291 -5.73 17.82 -0.33
CA GLN A 291 -7.16 18.08 -0.42
C GLN A 291 -7.68 17.55 -1.76
N ILE A 292 -8.39 16.44 -1.74
CA ILE A 292 -8.84 15.73 -2.95
C ILE A 292 -10.21 16.22 -3.41
N ILE A 293 -11.13 16.41 -2.47
CA ILE A 293 -12.47 16.93 -2.75
C ILE A 293 -12.74 18.07 -1.79
N ILE A 294 -13.08 19.23 -2.32
CA ILE A 294 -13.35 20.44 -1.54
C ILE A 294 -14.71 21.03 -1.87
N ASP A 295 -15.32 21.67 -0.88
CA ASP A 295 -16.39 22.62 -1.06
C ASP A 295 -15.80 24.04 -1.05
N GLN A 296 -16.02 24.76 -2.13
CA GLN A 296 -15.53 26.14 -2.27
C GLN A 296 -16.50 27.17 -1.66
N SER A 297 -17.70 26.77 -1.29
CA SER A 297 -18.63 27.64 -0.58
C SER A 297 -18.09 27.94 0.81
N ALA A 298 -17.90 29.21 1.15
CA ALA A 298 -17.53 29.59 2.50
C ALA A 298 -18.69 29.26 3.44
N PRO A 299 -18.48 28.53 4.53
CA PRO A 299 -19.53 28.34 5.51
C PRO A 299 -19.80 29.66 6.25
N ASP A 300 -21.05 29.93 6.48
CA ASP A 300 -21.46 30.99 7.42
C ASP A 300 -21.37 30.42 8.85
N ILE A 301 -20.15 30.25 9.32
CA ILE A 301 -19.86 29.76 10.68
C ILE A 301 -19.21 30.93 11.43
N PRO A 302 -19.85 31.44 12.48
CA PRO A 302 -19.27 32.51 13.30
C PRO A 302 -17.89 32.09 13.83
N ASP A 303 -16.93 32.99 13.77
CA ASP A 303 -15.55 32.84 14.28
C ASP A 303 -14.72 31.74 13.63
N VAL A 304 -15.20 31.08 12.57
CA VAL A 304 -14.45 30.14 11.74
C VAL A 304 -14.12 30.80 10.42
N SER A 305 -12.93 30.63 10.04
CA SER A 305 -12.37 31.31 8.89
C SER A 305 -12.93 30.86 7.54
N ASN A 306 -12.92 31.80 6.64
CA ASN A 306 -13.31 31.74 5.26
C ASN A 306 -12.30 30.95 4.40
N GLY A 307 -12.31 29.64 4.45
CA GLY A 307 -11.53 28.78 3.56
C GLY A 307 -12.39 27.66 3.00
N PRO A 308 -11.98 27.03 1.90
CA PRO A 308 -12.70 25.87 1.41
C PRO A 308 -12.68 24.78 2.46
N GLY A 309 -13.83 24.14 2.69
CA GLY A 309 -13.91 22.92 3.48
C GLY A 309 -13.45 21.71 2.67
N CYS A 310 -12.93 20.69 3.33
CA CYS A 310 -12.58 19.44 2.69
C CYS A 310 -13.65 18.39 2.93
N VAL A 311 -14.02 17.66 1.90
CA VAL A 311 -14.90 16.50 1.98
C VAL A 311 -14.10 15.19 1.83
N LEU A 312 -12.91 15.27 1.25
CA LEU A 312 -11.93 14.21 1.25
C LEU A 312 -10.51 14.82 1.28
N ILE A 313 -9.73 14.43 2.29
CA ILE A 313 -8.37 14.89 2.51
C ILE A 313 -7.53 13.78 3.12
N TYR A 314 -6.26 13.69 2.73
CA TYR A 314 -5.31 12.78 3.35
C TYR A 314 -3.90 13.35 3.41
N GLY A 315 -3.04 12.74 4.23
CA GLY A 315 -1.63 13.09 4.34
C GLY A 315 -0.93 12.23 5.38
N HIS A 316 0.37 12.43 5.55
CA HIS A 316 1.08 11.81 6.66
C HIS A 316 0.65 12.46 7.98
N GLY A 317 0.50 11.63 9.01
CA GLY A 317 0.20 12.12 10.35
C GLY A 317 1.22 13.15 10.80
N PHE A 318 0.75 14.30 11.28
CA PHE A 318 1.58 15.40 11.76
C PHE A 318 2.53 16.02 10.70
N ASP A 319 2.26 15.81 9.41
CA ASP A 319 3.09 16.26 8.28
C ASP A 319 4.52 15.69 8.29
N ASP A 320 4.72 14.58 8.95
CA ASP A 320 6.00 13.88 8.99
C ASP A 320 5.93 12.64 8.06
N PRO A 321 6.72 12.58 6.98
CA PRO A 321 6.71 11.44 6.06
C PRO A 321 7.10 10.11 6.72
N LYS A 322 7.69 10.15 7.91
CA LYS A 322 7.99 8.94 8.70
C LYS A 322 6.75 8.34 9.36
N ASN A 323 5.66 9.07 9.47
CA ASN A 323 4.41 8.59 10.06
C ASN A 323 3.50 7.96 9.02
N GLY A 324 2.56 7.12 9.46
CA GLY A 324 1.55 6.52 8.59
C GLY A 324 0.60 7.55 7.98
N LEU A 325 -0.05 7.17 6.87
CA LEU A 325 -1.05 8.02 6.22
C LEU A 325 -2.35 8.06 7.03
N VAL A 326 -2.98 9.22 7.04
CA VAL A 326 -4.31 9.44 7.61
C VAL A 326 -5.22 10.00 6.53
N MET A 327 -6.45 9.49 6.41
CA MET A 327 -7.45 10.01 5.48
C MET A 327 -8.76 10.30 6.19
N TYR A 328 -9.33 11.47 5.93
CA TYR A 328 -10.70 11.82 6.30
C TYR A 328 -11.55 11.85 5.04
N GLN A 329 -12.63 11.07 5.08
CA GLN A 329 -13.61 11.01 4.01
C GLN A 329 -14.98 11.31 4.59
N ALA A 330 -15.62 12.35 4.11
CA ALA A 330 -16.95 12.74 4.56
C ALA A 330 -17.94 11.60 4.30
N SER A 331 -18.91 11.47 5.20
CA SER A 331 -19.93 10.43 5.11
C SER A 331 -19.41 9.01 5.40
N HIS A 332 -20.25 8.00 5.24
CA HIS A 332 -19.88 6.59 5.47
C HIS A 332 -20.83 5.58 4.81
N ASP A 333 -22.00 5.96 4.34
CA ASP A 333 -22.90 5.02 3.67
C ASP A 333 -22.68 5.04 2.16
N PHE A 334 -21.77 4.17 1.71
CA PHE A 334 -21.42 3.99 0.29
C PHE A 334 -21.94 2.64 -0.26
N SER A 335 -22.86 1.98 0.45
CA SER A 335 -23.30 0.62 0.13
C SER A 335 -24.07 0.47 -1.18
N GLY A 336 -24.54 1.58 -1.76
CA GLY A 336 -25.28 1.55 -3.03
C GLY A 336 -24.41 1.39 -4.27
N GLU A 337 -25.02 0.94 -5.36
CA GLU A 337 -24.37 0.70 -6.67
C GLU A 337 -24.37 1.94 -7.58
N ALA A 338 -24.85 3.08 -7.08
CA ALA A 338 -24.83 4.33 -7.85
C ALA A 338 -23.39 4.75 -8.19
N PRO A 339 -23.14 5.38 -9.33
CA PRO A 339 -21.79 5.80 -9.75
C PRO A 339 -21.06 6.64 -8.72
N SER A 340 -21.76 7.47 -7.94
CA SER A 340 -21.17 8.27 -6.86
C SER A 340 -20.69 7.41 -5.68
N ASN A 341 -21.40 6.34 -5.33
CA ASN A 341 -21.01 5.39 -4.29
C ASN A 341 -19.78 4.59 -4.75
N ILE A 342 -19.80 4.12 -5.99
CA ILE A 342 -18.64 3.45 -6.61
C ILE A 342 -17.40 4.38 -6.54
N ALA A 343 -17.53 5.65 -6.90
CA ALA A 343 -16.43 6.61 -6.85
C ALA A 343 -15.89 6.79 -5.41
N ALA A 344 -16.77 6.87 -4.40
CA ALA A 344 -16.38 7.00 -2.99
C ALA A 344 -15.66 5.75 -2.48
N ILE A 345 -16.14 4.56 -2.81
CA ILE A 345 -15.50 3.28 -2.44
C ILE A 345 -14.15 3.13 -3.16
N ARG A 346 -14.05 3.55 -4.43
CA ARG A 346 -12.77 3.54 -5.15
C ARG A 346 -11.73 4.44 -4.49
N ALA A 347 -12.11 5.63 -4.02
CA ALA A 347 -11.21 6.50 -3.27
C ALA A 347 -10.69 5.81 -1.99
N PHE A 348 -11.57 5.09 -1.27
CA PHE A 348 -11.19 4.28 -0.11
C PHE A 348 -10.18 3.17 -0.46
N PHE A 349 -10.44 2.35 -1.49
CA PHE A 349 -9.52 1.28 -1.87
C PHE A 349 -8.20 1.82 -2.45
N ASN A 350 -8.26 2.83 -3.29
CA ASN A 350 -7.06 3.48 -3.83
C ASN A 350 -6.14 3.96 -2.69
N TRP A 351 -6.71 4.67 -1.71
CA TRP A 351 -5.95 5.08 -0.55
C TRP A 351 -5.43 3.88 0.26
N SER A 352 -6.23 2.84 0.45
CA SER A 352 -5.83 1.64 1.21
C SER A 352 -4.60 0.95 0.60
N PHE A 353 -4.62 0.70 -0.72
CA PHE A 353 -3.47 0.10 -1.41
C PHE A 353 -2.25 1.04 -1.40
N TYR A 354 -2.47 2.33 -1.61
CA TYR A 354 -1.39 3.32 -1.54
C TYR A 354 -0.76 3.41 -0.15
N ALA A 355 -1.56 3.49 0.90
CA ALA A 355 -1.08 3.59 2.29
C ALA A 355 -0.31 2.34 2.73
N THR A 356 -0.76 1.16 2.32
CA THR A 356 -0.05 -0.10 2.57
C THR A 356 1.32 -0.10 1.90
N GLU A 357 1.41 0.35 0.65
CA GLU A 357 2.67 0.40 -0.07
C GLU A 357 3.63 1.46 0.52
N VAL A 358 3.12 2.62 0.97
CA VAL A 358 3.90 3.64 1.70
C VAL A 358 4.48 3.05 2.99
N LYS A 359 3.63 2.38 3.79
CA LYS A 359 4.08 1.69 5.01
C LYS A 359 5.19 0.70 4.72
N ARG A 360 5.03 -0.15 3.70
CA ARG A 360 6.02 -1.16 3.32
C ARG A 360 7.38 -0.53 2.98
N LYS A 361 7.39 0.50 2.11
CA LYS A 361 8.62 1.13 1.63
C LYS A 361 9.41 1.86 2.71
N GLU A 362 8.75 2.27 3.77
CA GLU A 362 9.35 3.10 4.82
C GLU A 362 9.51 2.40 6.17
N ASN A 363 8.95 1.19 6.34
CA ASN A 363 8.97 0.51 7.63
C ASN A 363 10.36 -0.07 7.90
N ILE A 364 11.11 0.57 8.79
CA ILE A 364 12.41 0.10 9.28
C ILE A 364 12.17 -0.69 10.55
N ILE A 365 12.48 -1.98 10.52
CA ILE A 365 12.44 -2.86 11.70
C ILE A 365 13.85 -2.94 12.25
N GLN A 366 14.02 -2.61 13.54
CA GLN A 366 15.30 -2.76 14.23
C GLN A 366 15.33 -4.11 14.94
N PHE A 367 16.34 -4.89 14.65
CA PHE A 367 16.60 -6.17 15.29
C PHE A 367 17.77 -6.01 16.26
N GLU A 368 17.58 -6.39 17.52
CA GLU A 368 18.66 -6.49 18.50
C GLU A 368 19.17 -7.93 18.52
N SER A 369 20.46 -8.15 18.28
CA SER A 369 21.07 -9.46 18.48
C SER A 369 20.94 -9.92 19.92
N LYS A 370 20.65 -11.20 20.16
CA LYS A 370 20.55 -11.81 21.50
C LYS A 370 21.81 -11.62 22.33
N ASP A 371 22.95 -11.44 21.67
CA ASP A 371 24.25 -11.19 22.33
C ASP A 371 24.46 -9.72 22.70
N GLY A 372 23.48 -8.83 22.50
CA GLY A 372 23.55 -7.41 22.87
C GLY A 372 24.55 -6.58 22.06
N GLY A 373 25.04 -7.11 20.91
CA GLY A 373 26.20 -6.54 20.22
C GLY A 373 25.95 -5.81 18.91
N LYS A 374 24.85 -6.04 18.20
CA LYS A 374 24.56 -5.34 16.93
C LYS A 374 23.07 -5.08 16.79
N ILE A 375 22.71 -3.82 16.63
CA ILE A 375 21.38 -3.42 16.21
C ILE A 375 21.40 -3.40 14.67
N PHE A 376 20.62 -4.27 14.04
CA PHE A 376 20.36 -4.22 12.62
C PHE A 376 19.07 -3.45 12.37
N ALA A 377 19.13 -2.45 11.50
CA ALA A 377 17.94 -1.79 10.97
C ALA A 377 17.66 -2.38 9.60
N ALA A 378 16.62 -3.21 9.49
CA ALA A 378 16.13 -3.76 8.24
C ALA A 378 14.74 -3.24 7.94
N ARG A 379 14.44 -3.08 6.66
CA ARG A 379 13.07 -2.79 6.20
C ARG A 379 12.44 -4.08 5.69
N ILE A 380 11.15 -4.21 5.89
CA ILE A 380 10.38 -5.20 5.12
C ILE A 380 10.55 -4.84 3.65
N GLY A 381 11.00 -5.82 2.86
CA GLY A 381 11.39 -5.63 1.46
C GLY A 381 12.87 -5.45 1.20
N ASP A 382 13.71 -5.30 2.23
CA ASP A 382 15.17 -5.29 2.07
C ASP A 382 15.71 -6.70 1.75
N ASP A 383 16.80 -6.75 0.99
CA ASP A 383 17.51 -7.99 0.70
C ASP A 383 18.44 -8.36 1.87
N LEU A 384 18.07 -9.40 2.62
CA LEU A 384 18.78 -9.88 3.80
C LEU A 384 20.22 -10.29 3.47
N ALA A 385 20.45 -10.97 2.33
CA ALA A 385 21.81 -11.38 1.93
C ALA A 385 22.72 -10.18 1.76
N LYS A 386 22.25 -9.15 1.07
CA LYS A 386 22.99 -7.91 0.87
C LYS A 386 23.27 -7.16 2.17
N MET A 387 22.37 -7.25 3.13
CA MET A 387 22.54 -6.62 4.45
C MET A 387 23.56 -7.34 5.32
N LEU A 388 23.52 -8.67 5.36
CA LEU A 388 24.41 -9.48 6.22
C LEU A 388 25.81 -9.60 5.63
N THR A 389 25.93 -9.85 4.34
CA THR A 389 27.21 -10.19 3.69
C THR A 389 27.80 -9.08 2.83
N GLN A 390 27.04 -8.01 2.58
CA GLN A 390 27.34 -6.90 1.66
C GLN A 390 27.56 -7.32 0.19
N ASP A 391 27.50 -8.62 -0.09
CA ASP A 391 27.65 -9.23 -1.42
C ASP A 391 26.36 -9.99 -1.79
N PRO A 392 25.88 -9.92 -3.03
CA PRO A 392 24.80 -10.78 -3.51
C PRO A 392 25.24 -12.25 -3.56
N ILE A 393 24.30 -13.17 -3.42
CA ILE A 393 24.54 -14.59 -3.67
C ILE A 393 24.56 -14.81 -5.17
N LEU A 394 25.73 -15.17 -5.71
CA LEU A 394 25.97 -15.32 -7.15
C LEU A 394 26.07 -16.79 -7.57
N PHE A 395 25.63 -17.05 -8.81
CA PHE A 395 25.71 -18.34 -9.48
C PHE A 395 26.66 -18.32 -10.68
N ASP A 396 27.27 -19.46 -10.97
CA ASP A 396 28.02 -19.65 -12.20
C ASP A 396 27.11 -19.58 -13.43
N LEU A 397 27.73 -19.30 -14.57
CA LEU A 397 27.07 -19.39 -15.85
C LEU A 397 26.49 -20.80 -16.03
N ASP A 398 25.22 -20.83 -16.43
CA ASP A 398 24.49 -22.07 -16.73
C ASP A 398 24.44 -23.11 -15.58
N LYS A 399 24.55 -22.65 -14.32
CA LYS A 399 24.49 -23.52 -13.14
C LYS A 399 23.49 -23.02 -12.10
N ALA A 400 22.95 -23.99 -11.36
CA ALA A 400 22.13 -23.77 -10.15
C ALA A 400 22.81 -24.31 -8.88
N GLU A 401 24.07 -24.78 -8.96
CA GLU A 401 24.81 -25.30 -7.82
C GLU A 401 25.20 -24.19 -6.84
N ILE A 402 24.99 -24.44 -5.55
CA ILE A 402 25.42 -23.55 -4.46
C ILE A 402 26.93 -23.77 -4.24
N LYS A 403 27.71 -22.71 -4.51
CA LYS A 403 29.16 -22.72 -4.28
C LYS A 403 29.49 -22.60 -2.79
N PRO A 404 30.72 -22.96 -2.35
CA PRO A 404 31.13 -22.83 -0.95
C PRO A 404 30.97 -21.38 -0.40
N LYS A 405 31.27 -20.34 -1.22
CA LYS A 405 31.04 -18.95 -0.80
C LYS A 405 29.54 -18.66 -0.60
N ALA A 406 28.71 -19.10 -1.54
CA ALA A 406 27.27 -18.95 -1.45
C ALA A 406 26.68 -19.74 -0.25
N ALA A 407 27.20 -20.96 0.01
CA ALA A 407 26.82 -21.75 1.17
C ALA A 407 27.10 -21.03 2.49
N ALA A 408 28.30 -20.44 2.65
CA ALA A 408 28.63 -19.67 3.85
C ALA A 408 27.73 -18.46 4.04
N GLN A 409 27.32 -17.77 2.95
CA GLN A 409 26.37 -16.67 3.00
C GLN A 409 24.95 -17.14 3.38
N LEU A 410 24.53 -18.32 2.89
CA LEU A 410 23.26 -18.94 3.25
C LEU A 410 23.26 -19.37 4.71
N ASP A 411 24.39 -19.86 5.26
CA ASP A 411 24.51 -20.22 6.67
C ASP A 411 24.32 -18.99 7.61
N GLU A 412 24.78 -17.79 7.19
CA GLU A 412 24.49 -16.56 7.92
C GLU A 412 22.99 -16.20 7.88
N ILE A 413 22.32 -16.41 6.74
CA ILE A 413 20.87 -16.22 6.64
C ILE A 413 20.13 -17.21 7.55
N VAL A 414 20.56 -18.50 7.58
CA VAL A 414 20.00 -19.52 8.46
C VAL A 414 20.11 -19.10 9.92
N ALA A 415 21.30 -18.72 10.37
CA ALA A 415 21.55 -18.29 11.73
C ALA A 415 20.67 -17.09 12.12
N TYR A 416 20.51 -16.14 11.20
CA TYR A 416 19.65 -14.98 11.40
C TYR A 416 18.16 -15.35 11.49
N MET A 417 17.69 -16.24 10.61
CA MET A 417 16.32 -16.72 10.65
C MET A 417 16.02 -17.62 11.87
N GLU A 418 17.02 -18.31 12.41
CA GLU A 418 16.89 -19.04 13.68
C GLU A 418 16.75 -18.10 14.87
N GLU A 419 17.52 -16.99 14.86
CA GLU A 419 17.46 -15.97 15.91
C GLU A 419 16.13 -15.21 15.91
N TYR A 420 15.54 -14.97 14.72
CA TYR A 420 14.28 -14.24 14.52
C TYR A 420 13.21 -15.13 13.86
N PRO A 421 12.48 -15.94 14.64
CA PRO A 421 11.53 -16.93 14.11
C PRO A 421 10.32 -16.31 13.40
N GLU A 422 10.03 -15.05 13.62
CA GLU A 422 8.96 -14.29 12.94
C GLU A 422 9.29 -13.87 11.51
N LEU A 423 10.57 -13.89 11.11
CA LEU A 423 10.96 -13.51 9.77
C LEU A 423 10.55 -14.53 8.72
N LEU A 424 10.11 -14.02 7.60
CA LEU A 424 9.90 -14.73 6.35
C LEU A 424 10.86 -14.17 5.30
N ILE A 425 11.26 -15.00 4.34
CA ILE A 425 12.03 -14.56 3.18
C ILE A 425 11.35 -14.98 1.88
N ASP A 426 11.44 -14.11 0.88
CA ASP A 426 11.08 -14.40 -0.51
C ASP A 426 12.36 -14.41 -1.36
N ILE A 427 12.71 -15.57 -1.93
CA ILE A 427 13.92 -15.77 -2.72
C ILE A 427 13.63 -15.39 -4.16
N ARG A 428 14.35 -14.39 -4.68
CA ARG A 428 14.25 -13.94 -6.07
C ARG A 428 15.53 -14.26 -6.80
N SER A 429 15.47 -15.15 -7.79
CA SER A 429 16.65 -15.56 -8.56
C SER A 429 16.59 -15.06 -10.00
N HIS A 430 17.73 -14.59 -10.49
CA HIS A 430 17.88 -13.95 -11.78
C HIS A 430 18.99 -14.62 -12.61
N THR A 431 18.93 -14.46 -13.92
CA THR A 431 19.96 -14.86 -14.88
C THR A 431 20.55 -13.65 -15.60
N ASP A 432 21.64 -13.84 -16.30
CA ASP A 432 22.02 -12.91 -17.37
C ASP A 432 21.18 -13.18 -18.65
N SER A 433 21.34 -12.33 -19.66
CA SER A 433 20.54 -12.32 -20.88
C SER A 433 21.09 -13.15 -22.03
N ARG A 434 22.03 -14.08 -21.82
CA ARG A 434 22.76 -14.76 -22.90
C ARG A 434 22.07 -16.00 -23.47
N ALA A 435 21.04 -16.52 -22.82
CA ALA A 435 20.22 -17.61 -23.34
C ALA A 435 18.85 -17.10 -23.76
N ASP A 436 17.96 -17.97 -24.22
CA ASP A 436 16.57 -17.59 -24.47
C ASP A 436 15.77 -17.41 -23.17
N ASP A 437 14.71 -16.60 -23.23
CA ASP A 437 13.91 -16.19 -22.08
C ASP A 437 13.31 -17.40 -21.32
N ALA A 438 12.82 -18.42 -22.06
CA ALA A 438 12.24 -19.61 -21.47
C ALA A 438 13.27 -20.44 -20.71
N TYR A 439 14.46 -20.58 -21.28
CA TYR A 439 15.58 -21.24 -20.63
C TYR A 439 16.03 -20.49 -19.37
N ASN A 440 16.18 -19.17 -19.47
CA ASN A 440 16.58 -18.32 -18.36
C ASN A 440 15.55 -18.35 -17.22
N LEU A 441 14.28 -18.39 -17.55
CA LEU A 441 13.21 -18.55 -16.56
C LEU A 441 13.31 -19.91 -15.85
N ASP A 442 13.51 -21.01 -16.58
CA ASP A 442 13.68 -22.35 -15.99
C ASP A 442 14.93 -22.44 -15.11
N LEU A 443 16.05 -21.89 -15.57
CA LEU A 443 17.31 -21.88 -14.81
C LEU A 443 17.15 -21.08 -13.50
N SER A 444 16.50 -19.94 -13.54
CA SER A 444 16.25 -19.16 -12.34
C SER A 444 15.32 -19.85 -11.34
N ARG A 445 14.30 -20.60 -11.80
CA ARG A 445 13.46 -21.45 -10.95
C ARG A 445 14.27 -22.55 -10.26
N LYS A 446 15.13 -23.24 -10.98
CA LYS A 446 16.03 -24.24 -10.40
C LYS A 446 16.96 -23.67 -9.33
N ARG A 447 17.44 -22.42 -9.51
CA ARG A 447 18.24 -21.73 -8.48
C ARG A 447 17.43 -21.48 -7.22
N VAL A 448 16.16 -21.08 -7.34
CA VAL A 448 15.24 -20.93 -6.19
C VAL A 448 15.09 -22.28 -5.48
N GLU A 449 14.78 -23.35 -6.21
CA GLU A 449 14.55 -24.69 -5.63
C GLU A 449 15.76 -25.19 -4.83
N VAL A 450 16.97 -25.11 -5.39
CA VAL A 450 18.16 -25.57 -4.68
C VAL A 450 18.51 -24.69 -3.48
N THR A 451 18.19 -23.40 -3.54
CA THR A 451 18.38 -22.47 -2.43
C THR A 451 17.37 -22.72 -1.30
N GLN A 452 16.10 -22.95 -1.62
CA GLN A 452 15.07 -23.34 -0.66
C GLN A 452 15.42 -24.66 0.01
N ASP A 453 15.83 -25.66 -0.78
CA ASP A 453 16.26 -26.96 -0.29
C ASP A 453 17.44 -26.84 0.67
N TYR A 454 18.40 -25.98 0.40
CA TYR A 454 19.53 -25.73 1.27
C TYR A 454 19.08 -25.17 2.62
N LEU A 455 18.27 -24.12 2.61
CA LEU A 455 17.78 -23.48 3.84
C LEU A 455 16.92 -24.43 4.67
N VAL A 456 16.05 -25.21 4.03
CA VAL A 456 15.21 -26.20 4.72
C VAL A 456 16.07 -27.32 5.36
N LYS A 457 17.08 -27.83 4.65
CA LYS A 457 18.02 -28.82 5.18
C LYS A 457 18.86 -28.29 6.34
N SER A 458 19.11 -26.97 6.33
CA SER A 458 19.82 -26.27 7.41
C SER A 458 18.92 -25.88 8.59
N GLY A 459 17.63 -26.24 8.61
CA GLY A 459 16.75 -26.07 9.76
C GLY A 459 15.67 -24.99 9.64
N VAL A 460 15.70 -24.18 8.58
CA VAL A 460 14.64 -23.17 8.36
C VAL A 460 13.35 -23.85 7.92
N SER A 461 12.24 -23.57 8.58
CA SER A 461 10.96 -24.17 8.22
C SER A 461 10.46 -23.71 6.84
N ALA A 462 10.02 -24.68 6.02
CA ALA A 462 9.60 -24.43 4.63
C ALA A 462 8.50 -23.37 4.50
N TYR A 463 7.58 -23.25 5.46
CA TYR A 463 6.53 -22.22 5.43
C TYR A 463 7.06 -20.78 5.61
N ARG A 464 8.32 -20.62 6.03
CA ARG A 464 8.98 -19.32 6.19
C ARG A 464 9.74 -18.87 4.95
N ILE A 465 9.73 -19.69 3.90
CA ILE A 465 10.50 -19.46 2.68
C ILE A 465 9.56 -19.51 1.49
N SER A 466 9.42 -18.42 0.78
CA SER A 466 8.86 -18.40 -0.58
C SER A 466 9.97 -18.12 -1.59
N GLY A 467 9.68 -18.29 -2.88
CA GLY A 467 10.65 -17.91 -3.87
C GLY A 467 10.17 -18.06 -5.31
N ARG A 468 10.80 -17.27 -6.19
CA ARG A 468 10.49 -17.22 -7.62
C ARG A 468 11.72 -16.98 -8.48
N GLY A 469 11.74 -17.63 -9.65
CA GLY A 469 12.69 -17.32 -10.72
C GLY A 469 12.16 -16.22 -11.64
N TYR A 470 13.01 -15.25 -11.95
CA TYR A 470 12.71 -14.09 -12.80
C TYR A 470 13.37 -14.15 -14.17
N GLY A 471 14.24 -15.18 -14.41
CA GLY A 471 15.03 -15.20 -15.64
C GLY A 471 15.85 -13.93 -15.79
N GLU A 472 15.83 -13.34 -16.97
CA GLU A 472 16.54 -12.11 -17.31
C GLU A 472 15.67 -10.84 -17.26
N THR A 473 14.44 -10.93 -16.75
CA THR A 473 13.48 -9.81 -16.80
C THR A 473 13.87 -8.61 -15.92
N GLU A 474 14.75 -8.83 -14.94
CA GLU A 474 15.21 -7.79 -14.00
C GLU A 474 16.73 -7.73 -13.94
N LEU A 475 17.33 -7.22 -15.01
CA LEU A 475 18.77 -6.98 -15.07
C LEU A 475 19.15 -5.78 -14.20
N THR A 476 20.33 -5.86 -13.55
CA THR A 476 20.89 -4.76 -12.74
C THR A 476 21.65 -3.73 -13.55
N ASN A 477 21.83 -4.00 -14.85
CA ASN A 477 22.60 -3.18 -15.78
C ASN A 477 22.04 -3.28 -17.21
N ASP A 478 22.64 -2.57 -18.17
CA ASP A 478 22.19 -2.51 -19.56
C ASP A 478 22.55 -3.74 -20.43
N CYS A 479 23.00 -4.85 -19.81
CA CYS A 479 23.41 -6.07 -20.51
C CYS A 479 22.25 -6.94 -21.00
N ARG A 480 21.29 -6.34 -21.69
CA ARG A 480 20.13 -7.01 -22.30
C ARG A 480 20.50 -7.74 -23.59
N ASN A 481 19.57 -8.54 -24.10
CA ASN A 481 19.73 -9.30 -25.34
C ASN A 481 20.30 -8.46 -26.48
N GLY A 482 21.38 -8.95 -27.10
CA GLY A 482 22.04 -8.29 -28.20
C GLY A 482 23.04 -7.18 -27.84
N VAL A 483 23.18 -6.84 -26.55
CA VAL A 483 24.14 -5.85 -26.06
C VAL A 483 25.43 -6.56 -25.63
N PRO A 484 26.59 -6.26 -26.25
CA PRO A 484 27.87 -6.82 -25.83
C PRO A 484 28.28 -6.29 -24.44
N CYS A 485 28.47 -7.20 -23.49
CA CYS A 485 28.91 -6.86 -22.13
C CYS A 485 30.08 -7.73 -21.69
N PRO A 486 30.95 -7.21 -20.80
CA PRO A 486 31.99 -8.00 -20.14
C PRO A 486 31.38 -9.06 -19.23
N GLU A 487 32.08 -10.19 -19.01
CA GLU A 487 31.64 -11.27 -18.12
C GLU A 487 31.31 -10.78 -16.71
N ALA A 488 32.08 -9.85 -16.17
CA ALA A 488 31.84 -9.25 -14.85
C ALA A 488 30.46 -8.53 -14.73
N GLU A 489 29.94 -7.97 -15.83
CA GLU A 489 28.64 -7.35 -15.87
C GLU A 489 27.52 -8.40 -15.99
N HIS A 490 27.72 -9.47 -16.73
CA HIS A 490 26.82 -10.61 -16.78
C HIS A 490 26.73 -11.33 -15.43
N GLU A 491 27.86 -11.46 -14.71
CA GLU A 491 27.91 -12.09 -13.39
C GLU A 491 27.01 -11.37 -12.37
N LYS A 492 26.93 -10.04 -12.40
CA LYS A 492 26.04 -9.26 -11.50
C LYS A 492 24.56 -9.61 -11.67
N ASN A 493 24.15 -10.03 -12.86
CA ASN A 493 22.77 -10.42 -13.16
C ASN A 493 22.44 -11.84 -12.69
N ARG A 494 23.43 -12.74 -12.55
CA ARG A 494 23.23 -14.12 -12.07
C ARG A 494 23.21 -14.19 -10.55
N ARG A 495 22.19 -13.61 -9.96
CA ARG A 495 22.06 -13.41 -8.50
C ARG A 495 20.80 -14.01 -7.92
N SER A 496 20.81 -14.22 -6.61
CA SER A 496 19.62 -14.39 -5.80
C SER A 496 19.55 -13.33 -4.71
N GLU A 497 18.37 -12.77 -4.55
CA GLU A 497 17.99 -11.80 -3.52
C GLU A 497 17.10 -12.50 -2.48
N PHE A 498 17.14 -12.06 -1.21
CA PHE A 498 16.42 -12.65 -0.08
C PHE A 498 15.58 -11.57 0.59
N ILE A 499 14.39 -11.36 0.06
CA ILE A 499 13.54 -10.24 0.45
C ILE A 499 12.84 -10.52 1.78
N LEU A 500 13.09 -9.67 2.75
CA LEU A 500 12.53 -9.79 4.10
C LEU A 500 11.05 -9.49 4.15
N SER A 501 10.33 -10.33 4.88
CA SER A 501 8.99 -10.04 5.38
C SER A 501 8.83 -10.56 6.82
N ILE A 502 7.65 -10.36 7.43
CA ILE A 502 7.39 -10.78 8.81
C ILE A 502 6.16 -11.67 8.90
N ASN A 503 6.24 -12.74 9.69
CA ASN A 503 5.09 -13.56 10.01
C ASN A 503 4.33 -12.98 11.21
N CYS A 504 3.27 -12.27 10.93
CA CYS A 504 2.45 -11.63 11.95
C CYS A 504 1.62 -12.60 12.82
N GLU A 505 1.51 -13.87 12.47
CA GLU A 505 0.86 -14.89 13.30
C GLU A 505 1.78 -15.39 14.42
N VAL A 506 3.09 -15.30 14.20
CA VAL A 506 4.12 -15.76 15.15
C VAL A 506 4.74 -14.59 15.93
N TYR A 507 4.52 -13.38 15.48
CA TYR A 507 5.10 -12.18 16.10
C TYR A 507 4.60 -11.96 17.52
N THR A 508 5.51 -12.03 18.50
CA THR A 508 5.23 -11.93 19.94
C THR A 508 5.54 -10.56 20.55
N GLY A 509 5.89 -9.58 19.75
CA GLY A 509 6.18 -8.21 20.23
C GLY A 509 7.63 -7.96 20.68
N ASN A 510 8.56 -8.86 20.38
CA ASN A 510 9.98 -8.70 20.74
C ASN A 510 10.78 -7.81 19.76
N LEU A 511 10.17 -7.36 18.67
CA LEU A 511 10.77 -6.35 17.81
C LEU A 511 10.64 -4.98 18.48
N LYS A 512 11.74 -4.39 18.89
CA LYS A 512 11.80 -2.98 19.30
C LYS A 512 11.96 -2.16 18.02
N LEU A 513 10.99 -1.30 17.76
CA LEU A 513 11.02 -0.33 16.66
C LEU A 513 11.81 0.92 17.05
#